data_cfac3b6b252f5f87c474c3413ed55905
#
_entry.id   cfac3b6b252f5f87c474c3413ed55905
#
_cell.length_a   1.000
_cell.length_b   1.000
_cell.length_c   1.000
_cell.angle_alpha   90.00
_cell.angle_beta   90.00
_cell.angle_gamma   90.00
#
_symmetry.space_group_name_H-M   'P 1'
#
loop_
_entity.id
_entity.type
_entity.pdbx_description
1 polymer ?
#
loop_
_entity_poly.entity_id
_entity_poly.type
_entity_poly.pdbx_seq_one_letter_code
_entity_poly.pdbx_strand_id
1 'polypeptide(L)'
;MHLATQAKRDYYEVLGVARTANDQEIKSAYRKLAMQFHPDRNPGDSEAEERFKECSEAYAVLSDSSKRANYDQFGHAGVNGGAVQFDPSIFNDILSDLFGGDFFGFGDIFGAGSGRRASRAQRGADLREDLTLGFEEAVFGVKKEISYKRHEVCDSCGGSGAAAGKTPTTCTQCGGRGQVRYQQGFFTVARTCPACGGAGTVIMDPCKTCKGQGRVLRQRTKEIEIPAGVEDGMRVRLAEGGEAGQFGGPHGDLYVVLHVKEHPFFSREGNDLHCVLPISFSQAALGTELKVPTLDGEHNLKVPEGTQSGATFRLRSKGVPVLNGRGKGDLFVEVRVQTPGKLTKREKELLQELDSLRRVENKPEQRTLFGKVKDIFQ
;
A
#
# COMPACT_ATOMS: atom_id res chain seq x y z
N MET A 1 41.66 21.57 33.78
CA MET A 1 41.73 20.83 32.51
C MET A 1 40.93 21.65 31.48
N HIS A 2 41.64 22.38 30.61
CA HIS A 2 41.01 23.20 29.57
C HIS A 2 40.45 22.30 28.47
N LEU A 3 39.14 22.30 28.28
CA LEU A 3 38.49 21.76 27.09
C LEU A 3 38.87 22.68 25.91
N ALA A 4 39.79 22.21 25.07
CA ALA A 4 40.10 22.87 23.83
C ALA A 4 38.85 22.77 22.94
N THR A 5 38.20 23.92 22.70
CA THR A 5 37.18 24.10 21.66
C THR A 5 37.85 23.82 20.32
N GLN A 6 37.60 22.66 19.70
CA GLN A 6 38.05 22.36 18.36
C GLN A 6 37.38 23.38 17.41
N ALA A 7 38.20 24.15 16.70
CA ALA A 7 37.71 25.09 15.69
C ALA A 7 36.99 24.28 14.61
N LYS A 8 35.73 24.60 14.30
CA LYS A 8 34.96 23.95 13.21
C LYS A 8 35.70 24.11 11.90
N ARG A 9 35.81 23.06 11.13
CA ARG A 9 36.43 23.04 9.79
C ARG A 9 35.61 23.87 8.80
N ASP A 10 36.26 24.43 7.78
CA ASP A 10 35.59 25.14 6.69
C ASP A 10 34.62 24.20 5.93
N TYR A 11 33.41 24.65 5.68
CA TYR A 11 32.37 23.81 5.05
C TYR A 11 32.73 23.41 3.60
N TYR A 12 33.48 24.23 2.88
CA TYR A 12 33.98 23.85 1.55
C TYR A 12 35.04 22.74 1.66
N GLU A 13 35.90 22.78 2.67
CA GLU A 13 36.88 21.76 2.93
C GLU A 13 36.21 20.44 3.42
N VAL A 14 35.14 20.53 4.21
CA VAL A 14 34.37 19.38 4.67
C VAL A 14 33.75 18.64 3.50
N LEU A 15 33.19 19.35 2.52
CA LEU A 15 32.65 18.76 1.29
C LEU A 15 33.70 18.43 0.23
N GLY A 16 34.96 18.91 0.38
CA GLY A 16 36.01 18.71 -0.59
C GLY A 16 35.77 19.43 -1.91
N VAL A 17 35.15 20.62 -1.87
CA VAL A 17 34.86 21.46 -3.06
C VAL A 17 35.53 22.82 -2.98
N ALA A 18 35.76 23.45 -4.12
CA ALA A 18 36.29 24.82 -4.18
C ALA A 18 35.21 25.81 -3.70
N ARG A 19 35.65 26.97 -3.14
CA ARG A 19 34.71 28.06 -2.76
C ARG A 19 33.92 28.62 -3.94
N THR A 20 34.40 28.43 -5.17
CA THR A 20 33.71 28.79 -6.40
C THR A 20 32.78 27.73 -6.96
N ALA A 21 32.65 26.58 -6.25
CA ALA A 21 31.83 25.48 -6.70
C ALA A 21 30.35 25.88 -6.89
N ASN A 22 29.74 25.36 -7.94
CA ASN A 22 28.33 25.58 -8.22
C ASN A 22 27.45 24.62 -7.39
N ASP A 23 26.13 24.88 -7.38
CA ASP A 23 25.18 24.10 -6.56
C ASP A 23 25.14 22.61 -6.94
N GLN A 24 25.40 22.28 -8.21
CA GLN A 24 25.43 20.87 -8.67
C GLN A 24 26.70 20.18 -8.17
N GLU A 25 27.81 20.84 -8.12
CA GLU A 25 29.06 20.30 -7.58
C GLU A 25 28.98 20.09 -6.09
N ILE A 26 28.42 21.03 -5.33
CA ILE A 26 28.16 20.92 -3.89
C ILE A 26 27.23 19.73 -3.60
N LYS A 27 26.14 19.60 -4.37
CA LYS A 27 25.18 18.49 -4.22
C LYS A 27 25.80 17.13 -4.54
N SER A 28 26.65 17.06 -5.58
CA SER A 28 27.33 15.83 -5.98
C SER A 28 28.36 15.38 -4.93
N ALA A 29 29.16 16.33 -4.43
CA ALA A 29 30.14 16.07 -3.37
C ALA A 29 29.46 15.56 -2.08
N TYR A 30 28.39 16.24 -1.65
CA TYR A 30 27.60 15.80 -0.49
C TYR A 30 27.05 14.38 -0.66
N ARG A 31 26.43 14.05 -1.80
CA ARG A 31 25.90 12.70 -2.04
C ARG A 31 26.97 11.63 -1.93
N LYS A 32 28.16 11.89 -2.46
CA LYS A 32 29.28 10.94 -2.39
C LYS A 32 29.73 10.70 -0.95
N LEU A 33 29.90 11.77 -0.16
CA LEU A 33 30.28 11.67 1.26
C LEU A 33 29.19 11.07 2.12
N ALA A 34 27.93 11.44 1.91
CA ALA A 34 26.79 10.89 2.63
C ALA A 34 26.63 9.38 2.39
N MET A 35 26.87 8.88 1.17
CA MET A 35 26.87 7.44 0.89
C MET A 35 28.09 6.72 1.48
N GLN A 36 29.22 7.39 1.59
CA GLN A 36 30.45 6.82 2.15
C GLN A 36 30.35 6.69 3.68
N PHE A 37 29.81 7.68 4.37
CA PHE A 37 29.72 7.75 5.84
C PHE A 37 28.32 7.46 6.38
N HIS A 38 27.43 6.83 5.57
CA HIS A 38 26.08 6.48 6.01
C HIS A 38 26.07 5.57 7.21
N PRO A 39 25.25 5.81 8.26
CA PRO A 39 25.18 4.96 9.45
C PRO A 39 24.89 3.49 9.15
N ASP A 40 23.99 3.22 8.18
CA ASP A 40 23.65 1.84 7.79
C ASP A 40 24.79 1.07 7.13
N ARG A 41 25.75 1.79 6.53
CA ARG A 41 26.94 1.18 5.91
C ARG A 41 28.12 1.06 6.87
N ASN A 42 28.15 1.89 7.92
CA ASN A 42 29.19 1.93 8.93
C ASN A 42 28.58 1.80 10.34
N PRO A 43 27.89 0.69 10.65
CA PRO A 43 27.21 0.55 11.93
C PRO A 43 28.23 0.50 13.09
N GLY A 44 28.06 1.44 14.05
CA GLY A 44 28.91 1.52 15.25
C GLY A 44 30.24 2.27 15.08
N ASP A 45 30.51 2.86 13.91
CA ASP A 45 31.69 3.72 13.69
C ASP A 45 31.35 5.17 14.04
N SER A 46 31.85 5.62 15.22
CA SER A 46 31.65 6.99 15.70
C SER A 46 32.34 8.06 14.84
N GLU A 47 33.46 7.71 14.19
CA GLU A 47 34.17 8.64 13.30
C GLU A 47 33.38 8.87 12.01
N ALA A 48 32.77 7.81 11.45
CA ALA A 48 31.89 7.92 10.30
C ALA A 48 30.63 8.74 10.63
N GLU A 49 30.06 8.57 11.82
CA GLU A 49 28.91 9.34 12.28
C GLU A 49 29.23 10.84 12.44
N GLU A 50 30.39 11.19 13.01
CA GLU A 50 30.81 12.57 13.13
C GLU A 50 31.04 13.21 11.75
N ARG A 51 31.71 12.51 10.84
CA ARG A 51 31.92 13.00 9.46
C ARG A 51 30.62 13.15 8.69
N PHE A 52 29.65 12.25 8.91
CA PHE A 52 28.32 12.37 8.32
C PHE A 52 27.59 13.62 8.84
N LYS A 53 27.67 13.92 10.12
CA LYS A 53 27.11 15.15 10.72
C LYS A 53 27.75 16.40 10.16
N GLU A 54 29.07 16.43 10.07
CA GLU A 54 29.82 17.57 9.53
C GLU A 54 29.46 17.84 8.06
N CYS A 55 29.42 16.83 7.20
CA CYS A 55 29.08 17.02 5.78
C CYS A 55 27.61 17.41 5.59
N SER A 56 26.70 16.95 6.46
CA SER A 56 25.29 17.34 6.43
C SER A 56 25.09 18.81 6.86
N GLU A 57 25.79 19.26 7.89
CA GLU A 57 25.82 20.66 8.31
C GLU A 57 26.37 21.56 7.21
N ALA A 58 27.50 21.18 6.60
CA ALA A 58 28.11 21.91 5.50
C ALA A 58 27.17 22.07 4.30
N TYR A 59 26.49 20.98 3.92
CA TYR A 59 25.51 21.01 2.82
C TYR A 59 24.29 21.87 3.14
N ALA A 60 23.76 21.81 4.35
CA ALA A 60 22.63 22.63 4.78
C ALA A 60 22.91 24.14 4.72
N VAL A 61 24.15 24.52 4.84
CA VAL A 61 24.58 25.94 4.70
C VAL A 61 24.89 26.29 3.26
N LEU A 62 25.66 25.46 2.56
CA LEU A 62 26.16 25.79 1.22
C LEU A 62 25.14 25.58 0.09
N SER A 63 24.08 24.81 0.33
CA SER A 63 22.99 24.60 -0.64
C SER A 63 21.98 25.74 -0.68
N ASP A 64 21.93 26.60 0.33
CA ASP A 64 21.04 27.76 0.39
C ASP A 64 21.85 29.03 0.05
N SER A 65 21.47 29.74 -1.01
CA SER A 65 22.17 30.90 -1.49
C SER A 65 22.34 32.03 -0.45
N SER A 66 21.33 32.20 0.42
CA SER A 66 21.35 33.22 1.47
C SER A 66 22.29 32.83 2.62
N LYS A 67 22.25 31.57 3.05
CA LYS A 67 23.13 31.04 4.09
C LYS A 67 24.57 30.99 3.60
N ARG A 68 24.78 30.57 2.35
CA ARG A 68 26.09 30.56 1.71
C ARG A 68 26.71 31.94 1.67
N ALA A 69 25.95 32.97 1.25
CA ALA A 69 26.42 34.35 1.22
C ALA A 69 26.78 34.84 2.63
N ASN A 70 25.99 34.52 3.65
CA ASN A 70 26.30 34.86 5.03
C ASN A 70 27.54 34.13 5.56
N TYR A 71 27.70 32.85 5.16
CA TYR A 71 28.87 32.05 5.50
C TYR A 71 30.13 32.60 4.83
N ASP A 72 30.06 33.00 3.54
CA ASP A 72 31.18 33.55 2.80
C ASP A 72 31.66 34.90 3.35
N GLN A 73 30.75 35.71 3.95
CA GLN A 73 31.07 37.02 4.54
C GLN A 73 31.55 36.92 6.00
N PHE A 74 30.93 36.07 6.82
CA PHE A 74 31.11 36.09 8.25
C PHE A 74 31.60 34.74 8.81
N GLY A 75 31.87 33.74 7.97
CA GLY A 75 32.26 32.39 8.36
C GLY A 75 31.20 31.72 9.22
N HIS A 76 31.63 30.86 10.10
CA HIS A 76 30.72 30.13 11.03
C HIS A 76 29.90 31.06 11.95
N ALA A 77 30.41 32.30 12.23
CA ALA A 77 29.69 33.27 13.05
C ALA A 77 28.44 33.81 12.35
N GLY A 78 28.46 33.90 11.02
CA GLY A 78 27.33 34.38 10.22
C GLY A 78 26.16 33.40 10.14
N VAL A 79 26.40 32.15 10.46
CA VAL A 79 25.39 31.08 10.42
C VAL A 79 24.88 30.69 11.81
N ASN A 80 25.63 30.98 12.88
CA ASN A 80 25.27 30.72 14.29
C ASN A 80 24.39 31.79 14.94
N GLY A 81 24.02 32.86 14.24
CA GLY A 81 23.25 34.00 14.78
C GLY A 81 21.75 33.77 15.04
N GLY A 82 21.23 32.59 14.78
CA GLY A 82 19.91 32.15 15.22
C GLY A 82 20.07 30.77 15.84
N ALA A 83 19.78 30.64 17.13
CA ALA A 83 19.87 29.40 17.87
C ALA A 83 19.02 28.29 17.23
N VAL A 84 19.55 27.62 16.23
CA VAL A 84 19.05 26.31 15.80
C VAL A 84 19.77 25.30 16.67
N GLN A 85 19.20 25.05 17.83
CA GLN A 85 19.54 23.90 18.64
C GLN A 85 19.20 22.66 17.78
N PHE A 86 20.22 21.92 17.35
CA PHE A 86 20.06 20.70 16.57
C PHE A 86 19.29 19.70 17.40
N ASP A 87 17.97 19.59 17.15
CA ASP A 87 17.13 18.53 17.68
C ASP A 87 17.29 17.30 16.77
N PRO A 88 17.75 16.16 17.27
CA PRO A 88 17.92 14.94 16.51
C PRO A 88 16.63 14.46 15.80
N SER A 89 15.45 14.91 16.27
CA SER A 89 14.16 14.57 15.68
C SER A 89 13.93 15.28 14.34
N ILE A 90 14.35 16.55 14.24
CA ILE A 90 14.24 17.33 12.98
C ILE A 90 15.21 16.79 11.92
N PHE A 91 16.34 16.22 12.39
CA PHE A 91 17.32 15.60 11.49
C PHE A 91 16.79 14.30 10.85
N ASN A 92 16.04 13.51 11.58
CA ASN A 92 15.41 12.28 11.08
C ASN A 92 14.29 12.60 10.05
N ASP A 93 13.54 13.68 10.26
CA ASP A 93 12.50 14.12 9.32
C ASP A 93 13.08 14.63 8.00
N ILE A 94 14.21 15.36 8.05
CA ILE A 94 14.92 15.82 6.86
C ILE A 94 15.57 14.66 6.10
N LEU A 95 16.06 13.65 6.81
CA LEU A 95 16.68 12.47 6.22
C LEU A 95 15.65 11.55 5.57
N SER A 96 14.46 11.38 6.17
CA SER A 96 13.38 10.57 5.60
C SER A 96 12.80 11.19 4.32
N ASP A 97 12.74 12.52 4.23
CA ASP A 97 12.29 13.23 3.03
C ASP A 97 13.34 13.20 1.89
N LEU A 98 14.62 13.06 2.23
CA LEU A 98 15.70 13.05 1.24
C LEU A 98 15.96 11.66 0.64
N PHE A 99 15.65 10.58 1.38
CA PHE A 99 15.87 9.18 0.97
C PHE A 99 14.59 8.39 0.70
N GLY A 100 13.43 8.85 1.18
CA GLY A 100 12.12 8.31 0.82
C GLY A 100 11.61 9.00 -0.43
N GLY A 101 11.73 8.33 -1.58
CA GLY A 101 11.46 8.89 -2.90
C GLY A 101 10.12 9.60 -3.02
N ASP A 102 10.16 10.91 -2.96
CA ASP A 102 9.33 11.76 -3.82
C ASP A 102 9.90 13.18 -3.84
N PHE A 103 10.68 13.50 -4.87
CA PHE A 103 11.47 14.74 -5.04
C PHE A 103 10.58 15.98 -5.34
N PHE A 104 9.26 15.92 -5.15
CA PHE A 104 8.34 16.99 -5.57
C PHE A 104 7.67 17.81 -4.46
N GLY A 105 7.93 17.55 -3.15
CA GLY A 105 7.21 18.20 -2.03
C GLY A 105 7.90 19.38 -1.33
N PHE A 106 9.19 19.64 -1.56
CA PHE A 106 9.98 20.56 -0.72
C PHE A 106 9.82 22.07 -1.03
N GLY A 107 9.00 22.43 -2.03
CA GLY A 107 8.73 23.83 -2.39
C GLY A 107 7.81 24.58 -1.42
N ASP A 108 7.05 23.89 -0.57
CA ASP A 108 5.95 24.51 0.20
C ASP A 108 6.32 24.92 1.63
N ILE A 109 7.40 24.40 2.22
CA ILE A 109 7.74 24.68 3.63
C ILE A 109 8.69 25.90 3.78
N PHE A 110 9.48 26.25 2.75
CA PHE A 110 10.43 27.37 2.78
C PHE A 110 10.07 28.56 1.89
N GLY A 111 8.89 28.54 1.25
CA GLY A 111 8.37 29.66 0.45
C GLY A 111 7.77 30.78 1.30
N ALA A 112 8.50 31.31 2.24
CA ALA A 112 8.13 32.56 2.90
C ALA A 112 8.37 33.73 1.94
N GLY A 113 7.38 34.12 1.14
CA GLY A 113 7.51 35.39 0.44
C GLY A 113 6.73 35.64 -0.84
N SER A 114 5.79 34.81 -1.25
CA SER A 114 4.84 35.27 -2.26
C SER A 114 3.41 34.94 -1.81
N GLY A 115 2.60 35.96 -1.60
CA GLY A 115 1.22 35.89 -1.12
C GLY A 115 0.26 35.17 -2.07
N ARG A 116 0.53 33.89 -2.37
CA ARG A 116 -0.50 33.00 -2.88
C ARG A 116 -1.42 32.73 -1.73
N ARG A 117 -2.61 33.33 -1.77
CA ARG A 117 -3.74 32.94 -0.89
C ARG A 117 -3.84 31.42 -0.97
N ALA A 118 -3.38 30.72 0.08
CA ALA A 118 -3.54 29.28 0.19
C ALA A 118 -5.00 28.97 -0.18
N SER A 119 -5.19 28.23 -1.23
CA SER A 119 -6.54 27.82 -1.66
C SER A 119 -7.14 27.08 -0.48
N ARG A 120 -8.30 27.54 0.00
CA ARG A 120 -9.07 26.85 1.05
C ARG A 120 -9.70 25.55 0.55
N ALA A 121 -9.53 25.24 -0.72
CA ALA A 121 -10.03 24.05 -1.35
C ALA A 121 -9.46 22.82 -0.64
N GLN A 122 -10.32 22.03 -0.02
CA GLN A 122 -9.96 20.79 0.62
C GLN A 122 -10.49 19.63 -0.21
N ARG A 123 -9.61 18.66 -0.49
CA ARG A 123 -10.00 17.42 -1.14
C ARG A 123 -11.02 16.66 -0.29
N GLY A 124 -12.01 16.05 -0.92
CA GLY A 124 -12.95 15.15 -0.27
C GLY A 124 -12.26 13.91 0.29
N ALA A 125 -12.86 13.33 1.31
CA ALA A 125 -12.39 12.07 1.87
C ALA A 125 -12.55 10.93 0.85
N ASP A 126 -11.61 9.99 0.89
CA ASP A 126 -11.73 8.74 0.15
C ASP A 126 -12.77 7.84 0.81
N LEU A 127 -13.51 7.08 0.01
CA LEU A 127 -14.51 6.12 0.46
C LEU A 127 -14.01 4.69 0.25
N ARG A 128 -14.52 3.79 1.06
CA ARG A 128 -14.32 2.35 0.93
C ARG A 128 -15.68 1.66 0.84
N GLU A 129 -15.77 0.76 -0.12
CA GLU A 129 -16.91 -0.17 -0.27
C GLU A 129 -16.38 -1.59 -0.43
N ASP A 130 -17.08 -2.56 0.15
CA ASP A 130 -16.72 -3.96 0.05
C ASP A 130 -17.65 -4.65 -0.96
N LEU A 131 -17.07 -5.36 -1.93
CA LEU A 131 -17.81 -6.06 -2.97
C LEU A 131 -17.51 -7.55 -2.93
N THR A 132 -18.54 -8.35 -2.77
CA THR A 132 -18.40 -9.82 -2.79
C THR A 132 -18.58 -10.35 -4.22
N LEU A 133 -17.62 -11.17 -4.65
CA LEU A 133 -17.60 -11.86 -5.93
C LEU A 133 -17.77 -13.36 -5.77
N GLY A 134 -18.42 -14.00 -6.73
CA GLY A 134 -18.32 -15.44 -6.91
C GLY A 134 -16.91 -15.82 -7.35
N PHE A 135 -16.50 -17.06 -7.09
CA PHE A 135 -15.18 -17.56 -7.51
C PHE A 135 -14.98 -17.42 -9.02
N GLU A 136 -15.96 -17.85 -9.81
CA GLU A 136 -15.91 -17.77 -11.29
C GLU A 136 -15.85 -16.32 -11.79
N GLU A 137 -16.58 -15.41 -11.14
CA GLU A 137 -16.53 -13.98 -11.44
C GLU A 137 -15.14 -13.38 -11.24
N ALA A 138 -14.44 -13.82 -10.19
CA ALA A 138 -13.08 -13.39 -9.91
C ALA A 138 -12.07 -13.97 -10.91
N VAL A 139 -12.30 -15.21 -11.36
CA VAL A 139 -11.43 -15.88 -12.34
C VAL A 139 -11.57 -15.32 -13.74
N PHE A 140 -12.80 -15.15 -14.23
CA PHE A 140 -13.07 -14.73 -15.60
C PHE A 140 -13.19 -13.22 -15.78
N GLY A 141 -13.29 -12.48 -14.67
CA GLY A 141 -13.62 -11.07 -14.69
C GLY A 141 -15.10 -10.83 -14.91
N VAL A 142 -15.58 -9.69 -14.44
CA VAL A 142 -17.00 -9.35 -14.52
C VAL A 142 -17.20 -7.83 -14.50
N LYS A 143 -18.26 -7.35 -15.14
CA LYS A 143 -18.77 -5.98 -14.98
C LYS A 143 -19.89 -6.02 -13.94
N LYS A 144 -19.74 -5.23 -12.89
CA LYS A 144 -20.73 -5.13 -11.81
C LYS A 144 -21.08 -3.69 -11.51
N GLU A 145 -22.33 -3.47 -11.17
CA GLU A 145 -22.79 -2.19 -10.65
C GLU A 145 -22.66 -2.19 -9.12
N ILE A 146 -22.04 -1.14 -8.61
CA ILE A 146 -22.01 -0.86 -7.17
C ILE A 146 -22.84 0.37 -6.85
N SER A 147 -23.58 0.30 -5.77
CA SER A 147 -24.41 1.40 -5.28
C SER A 147 -23.92 1.82 -3.90
N TYR A 148 -23.46 3.05 -3.79
CA TYR A 148 -22.86 3.60 -2.58
C TYR A 148 -23.38 5.01 -2.29
N LYS A 149 -23.23 5.48 -1.08
CA LYS A 149 -23.65 6.81 -0.64
C LYS A 149 -22.43 7.70 -0.48
N ARG A 150 -22.52 8.92 -1.04
CA ARG A 150 -21.50 9.94 -0.87
C ARG A 150 -22.09 11.32 -0.71
N HIS A 151 -21.36 12.20 -0.07
CA HIS A 151 -21.72 13.63 -0.09
C HIS A 151 -21.33 14.24 -1.43
N GLU A 152 -22.25 14.92 -2.05
CA GLU A 152 -22.06 15.68 -3.29
C GLU A 152 -22.27 17.16 -3.05
N VAL A 153 -21.72 17.97 -3.92
CA VAL A 153 -21.93 19.41 -3.88
C VAL A 153 -23.43 19.69 -3.97
N CYS A 154 -23.95 20.51 -3.09
CA CYS A 154 -25.36 20.87 -3.07
C CYS A 154 -25.69 21.72 -4.28
N ASP A 155 -26.56 21.24 -5.17
CA ASP A 155 -26.96 21.95 -6.40
C ASP A 155 -27.64 23.28 -6.11
N SER A 156 -28.41 23.36 -4.99
CA SER A 156 -29.16 24.56 -4.63
C SER A 156 -28.30 25.75 -4.25
N CYS A 157 -27.06 25.49 -3.74
CA CYS A 157 -26.16 26.56 -3.33
C CYS A 157 -24.78 26.48 -3.97
N GLY A 158 -24.54 25.51 -4.88
CA GLY A 158 -23.25 25.34 -5.53
C GLY A 158 -22.08 25.14 -4.57
N GLY A 159 -22.33 24.50 -3.41
CA GLY A 159 -21.30 24.26 -2.39
C GLY A 159 -21.07 25.40 -1.40
N SER A 160 -21.67 26.57 -1.59
CA SER A 160 -21.46 27.73 -0.68
C SER A 160 -22.08 27.55 0.71
N GLY A 161 -23.07 26.68 0.85
CA GLY A 161 -23.84 26.52 2.08
C GLY A 161 -24.84 27.64 2.37
N ALA A 162 -24.76 28.76 1.65
CA ALA A 162 -25.67 29.90 1.83
C ALA A 162 -26.98 29.75 1.02
N ALA A 163 -28.00 30.42 1.43
CA ALA A 163 -29.28 30.47 0.68
C ALA A 163 -29.07 31.06 -0.74
N ALA A 164 -29.98 30.71 -1.65
CA ALA A 164 -29.93 31.20 -3.03
C ALA A 164 -29.81 32.73 -3.10
N GLY A 165 -28.84 33.23 -3.86
CA GLY A 165 -28.58 34.67 -3.99
C GLY A 165 -27.78 35.29 -2.79
N LYS A 166 -27.42 34.50 -1.79
CA LYS A 166 -26.59 34.93 -0.68
C LYS A 166 -25.21 34.32 -0.77
N THR A 167 -24.22 35.06 -0.28
CA THR A 167 -22.82 34.59 -0.20
C THR A 167 -22.36 34.53 1.25
N PRO A 168 -21.50 33.59 1.61
CA PRO A 168 -20.87 33.58 2.92
C PRO A 168 -20.10 34.88 3.17
N THR A 169 -20.28 35.50 4.33
CA THR A 169 -19.61 36.75 4.72
C THR A 169 -18.29 36.44 5.45
N THR A 170 -17.31 37.32 5.27
CA THR A 170 -16.03 37.16 5.98
C THR A 170 -16.24 37.22 7.50
N CYS A 171 -15.70 36.27 8.23
CA CYS A 171 -15.77 36.27 9.70
C CYS A 171 -15.05 37.49 10.28
N THR A 172 -15.79 38.33 10.99
CA THR A 172 -15.26 39.58 11.59
C THR A 172 -14.24 39.30 12.68
N GLN A 173 -14.36 38.21 13.44
CA GLN A 173 -13.47 37.88 14.55
C GLN A 173 -12.06 37.47 14.09
N CYS A 174 -11.91 36.75 12.98
CA CYS A 174 -10.62 36.34 12.47
C CYS A 174 -10.20 37.04 11.17
N GLY A 175 -10.98 37.97 10.66
CA GLY A 175 -10.73 38.70 9.41
C GLY A 175 -10.57 37.77 8.22
N GLY A 176 -11.28 36.63 8.20
CA GLY A 176 -11.22 35.65 7.14
C GLY A 176 -10.09 34.60 7.28
N ARG A 177 -9.25 34.67 8.32
CA ARG A 177 -8.09 33.79 8.49
C ARG A 177 -8.44 32.39 9.01
N GLY A 178 -9.62 32.20 9.58
CA GLY A 178 -10.03 30.93 10.22
C GLY A 178 -9.40 30.66 11.58
N GLN A 179 -8.38 31.42 11.97
CA GLN A 179 -7.65 31.29 13.21
C GLN A 179 -7.54 32.63 13.90
N VAL A 180 -7.55 32.64 15.22
CA VAL A 180 -7.26 33.79 16.07
C VAL A 180 -5.92 33.57 16.76
N ARG A 181 -5.08 34.60 16.73
CA ARG A 181 -3.77 34.56 17.39
C ARG A 181 -3.86 35.23 18.73
N TYR A 182 -3.45 34.55 19.78
CA TYR A 182 -3.33 35.05 21.14
C TYR A 182 -1.84 35.16 21.48
N GLN A 183 -1.43 36.30 21.95
CA GLN A 183 -0.09 36.53 22.46
C GLN A 183 -0.05 36.18 23.92
N GLN A 184 0.73 35.21 24.33
CA GLN A 184 0.91 34.79 25.71
C GLN A 184 2.40 34.91 26.03
N GLY A 185 2.80 36.07 26.57
CA GLY A 185 4.20 36.42 26.77
C GLY A 185 4.94 36.55 25.41
N PHE A 186 6.03 35.82 25.25
CA PHE A 186 6.83 35.80 24.01
C PHE A 186 6.32 34.83 22.94
N PHE A 187 5.28 34.04 23.26
CA PHE A 187 4.74 33.04 22.34
C PHE A 187 3.42 33.50 21.71
N THR A 188 3.29 33.32 20.40
CA THR A 188 2.03 33.52 19.69
C THR A 188 1.35 32.16 19.47
N VAL A 189 0.22 31.92 20.13
CA VAL A 189 -0.57 30.72 20.00
C VAL A 189 -1.71 30.97 19.01
N ALA A 190 -1.76 30.21 17.91
CA ALA A 190 -2.87 30.22 16.97
C ALA A 190 -3.93 29.22 17.42
N ARG A 191 -5.18 29.65 17.56
CA ARG A 191 -6.34 28.79 17.85
C ARG A 191 -7.37 28.90 16.74
N THR A 192 -8.07 27.81 16.48
CA THR A 192 -9.23 27.83 15.57
C THR A 192 -10.25 28.89 16.02
N CYS A 193 -10.69 29.71 15.09
CA CYS A 193 -11.65 30.79 15.41
C CYS A 193 -12.98 30.20 15.87
N PRO A 194 -13.47 30.50 17.09
CA PRO A 194 -14.69 29.91 17.62
C PRO A 194 -15.95 30.38 16.86
N ALA A 195 -15.93 31.57 16.25
CA ALA A 195 -17.09 32.12 15.56
C ALA A 195 -17.33 31.45 14.18
N CYS A 196 -16.29 31.01 13.49
CA CYS A 196 -16.42 30.39 12.19
C CYS A 196 -15.96 28.93 12.13
N GLY A 197 -15.52 28.37 13.27
CA GLY A 197 -15.05 26.98 13.33
C GLY A 197 -13.88 26.66 12.39
N GLY A 198 -13.06 27.66 12.03
CA GLY A 198 -11.96 27.49 11.09
C GLY A 198 -12.29 27.87 9.64
N ALA A 199 -13.57 28.00 9.29
CA ALA A 199 -14.00 28.28 7.92
C ALA A 199 -13.59 29.67 7.39
N GLY A 200 -13.29 30.63 8.28
CA GLY A 200 -12.97 32.02 7.92
C GLY A 200 -14.14 32.82 7.37
N THR A 201 -15.28 32.18 7.12
CA THR A 201 -16.52 32.81 6.67
C THR A 201 -17.67 32.37 7.58
N VAL A 202 -18.72 33.18 7.66
CA VAL A 202 -19.95 32.89 8.42
C VAL A 202 -21.12 32.93 7.45
N ILE A 203 -22.02 31.97 7.57
CA ILE A 203 -23.24 31.87 6.79
C ILE A 203 -24.38 32.41 7.65
N MET A 204 -24.91 33.58 7.29
CA MET A 204 -26.03 34.20 8.01
C MET A 204 -27.34 33.48 7.67
N ASP A 205 -27.58 33.24 6.38
CA ASP A 205 -28.77 32.57 5.85
C ASP A 205 -28.35 31.19 5.28
N PRO A 206 -28.53 30.09 6.03
CA PRO A 206 -28.14 28.78 5.54
C PRO A 206 -29.06 28.25 4.43
N CYS A 207 -28.48 27.56 3.46
CA CYS A 207 -29.21 26.87 2.41
C CYS A 207 -30.19 25.84 3.01
N LYS A 208 -31.46 25.91 2.60
CA LYS A 208 -32.52 25.02 3.12
C LYS A 208 -32.24 23.54 2.81
N THR A 209 -31.63 23.24 1.67
CA THR A 209 -31.33 21.86 1.22
C THR A 209 -30.20 21.22 2.00
N CYS A 210 -29.06 21.89 2.16
CA CYS A 210 -27.90 21.35 2.83
C CYS A 210 -27.69 21.87 4.28
N LYS A 211 -28.57 22.75 4.76
CA LYS A 211 -28.51 23.32 6.13
C LYS A 211 -27.16 23.95 6.47
N GLY A 212 -26.54 24.60 5.50
CA GLY A 212 -25.24 25.26 5.67
C GLY A 212 -24.02 24.41 5.38
N GLN A 213 -24.17 23.10 5.16
CA GLN A 213 -23.02 22.20 4.93
C GLN A 213 -22.40 22.31 3.53
N GLY A 214 -23.10 22.89 2.56
CA GLY A 214 -22.65 22.97 1.17
C GLY A 214 -22.70 21.64 0.41
N ARG A 215 -22.99 20.53 1.10
CA ARG A 215 -22.99 19.17 0.56
C ARG A 215 -24.26 18.42 0.97
N VAL A 216 -24.69 17.46 0.16
CA VAL A 216 -25.86 16.62 0.40
C VAL A 216 -25.50 15.16 0.17
N LEU A 217 -26.00 14.27 1.02
CA LEU A 217 -25.79 12.83 0.88
C LEU A 217 -26.66 12.33 -0.29
N ARG A 218 -26.04 11.68 -1.26
CA ARG A 218 -26.72 11.06 -2.42
C ARG A 218 -26.26 9.63 -2.61
N GLN A 219 -27.17 8.80 -3.06
CA GLN A 219 -26.85 7.47 -3.55
C GLN A 219 -26.38 7.57 -5.01
N ARG A 220 -25.26 6.92 -5.31
CA ARG A 220 -24.69 6.79 -6.65
C ARG A 220 -24.54 5.34 -7.02
N THR A 221 -24.84 5.03 -8.27
CA THR A 221 -24.55 3.74 -8.88
C THR A 221 -23.47 3.94 -9.92
N LYS A 222 -22.46 3.09 -9.88
CA LYS A 222 -21.35 3.12 -10.84
C LYS A 222 -21.02 1.69 -11.29
N GLU A 223 -20.90 1.50 -12.59
CA GLU A 223 -20.41 0.27 -13.18
C GLU A 223 -18.89 0.21 -13.01
N ILE A 224 -18.40 -0.93 -12.55
CA ILE A 224 -16.97 -1.24 -12.43
C ILE A 224 -16.64 -2.48 -13.23
N GLU A 225 -15.51 -2.44 -13.91
CA GLU A 225 -14.95 -3.57 -14.63
C GLU A 225 -13.88 -4.22 -13.77
N ILE A 226 -14.10 -5.49 -13.41
CA ILE A 226 -13.20 -6.27 -12.60
C ILE A 226 -12.43 -7.18 -13.55
N PRO A 227 -11.10 -7.04 -13.63
CA PRO A 227 -10.30 -7.86 -14.53
C PRO A 227 -10.29 -9.33 -14.11
N ALA A 228 -9.99 -10.22 -15.05
CA ALA A 228 -9.83 -11.65 -14.79
C ALA A 228 -8.60 -11.91 -13.89
N GLY A 229 -8.75 -12.86 -12.97
CA GLY A 229 -7.66 -13.31 -12.12
C GLY A 229 -7.47 -12.51 -10.82
N VAL A 230 -8.43 -11.65 -10.44
CA VAL A 230 -8.37 -10.91 -9.16
C VAL A 230 -8.34 -11.86 -7.96
N GLU A 231 -7.65 -11.44 -6.90
CA GLU A 231 -7.53 -12.19 -5.65
C GLU A 231 -8.39 -11.57 -4.55
N ASP A 232 -8.64 -12.37 -3.50
CA ASP A 232 -9.32 -11.86 -2.30
C ASP A 232 -8.54 -10.73 -1.65
N GLY A 233 -9.24 -9.70 -1.17
CA GLY A 233 -8.65 -8.51 -0.57
C GLY A 233 -8.06 -7.49 -1.55
N MET A 234 -8.07 -7.74 -2.86
CA MET A 234 -7.65 -6.77 -3.86
C MET A 234 -8.53 -5.52 -3.85
N ARG A 235 -7.93 -4.37 -4.21
CA ARG A 235 -8.60 -3.06 -4.22
C ARG A 235 -8.63 -2.49 -5.62
N VAL A 236 -9.82 -2.09 -6.06
CA VAL A 236 -10.04 -1.34 -7.30
C VAL A 236 -10.26 0.11 -6.92
N ARG A 237 -9.42 1.02 -7.44
CA ARG A 237 -9.55 2.46 -7.23
C ARG A 237 -10.40 3.07 -8.34
N LEU A 238 -11.44 3.77 -7.94
CA LEU A 238 -12.28 4.58 -8.81
C LEU A 238 -11.99 6.05 -8.53
N ALA A 239 -11.26 6.71 -9.43
CA ALA A 239 -10.92 8.12 -9.30
C ALA A 239 -12.19 8.97 -9.19
N GLU A 240 -12.15 10.00 -8.32
CA GLU A 240 -13.24 10.93 -8.06
C GLU A 240 -14.55 10.28 -7.59
N GLY A 241 -14.48 9.01 -7.16
CA GLY A 241 -15.62 8.27 -6.62
C GLY A 241 -15.95 8.60 -5.17
N GLY A 242 -15.06 9.25 -4.44
CA GLY A 242 -15.20 9.57 -3.01
C GLY A 242 -16.08 10.77 -2.72
N GLU A 243 -15.98 11.29 -1.51
CA GLU A 243 -16.70 12.45 -1.01
C GLU A 243 -16.40 13.73 -1.83
N ALA A 244 -17.35 14.59 -1.96
CA ALA A 244 -17.11 15.93 -2.51
C ALA A 244 -16.15 16.72 -1.62
N GLY A 245 -15.20 17.40 -2.26
CA GLY A 245 -14.32 18.32 -1.56
C GLY A 245 -15.07 19.50 -0.95
N GLN A 246 -14.41 20.19 -0.04
CA GLN A 246 -14.95 21.42 0.56
C GLN A 246 -14.32 22.64 -0.12
N PHE A 247 -15.06 23.74 -0.11
CA PHE A 247 -14.63 25.04 -0.67
C PHE A 247 -14.10 24.95 -2.13
N GLY A 248 -14.75 24.09 -2.95
CA GLY A 248 -14.35 23.90 -4.35
C GLY A 248 -13.16 22.94 -4.53
N GLY A 249 -12.80 22.16 -3.51
CA GLY A 249 -11.78 21.11 -3.63
C GLY A 249 -12.26 19.94 -4.49
N PRO A 250 -11.32 19.13 -5.02
CA PRO A 250 -11.63 17.95 -5.81
C PRO A 250 -12.28 16.86 -4.95
N HIS A 251 -12.95 15.92 -5.61
CA HIS A 251 -13.47 14.73 -4.95
C HIS A 251 -12.34 13.86 -4.42
N GLY A 252 -12.65 13.06 -3.40
CA GLY A 252 -11.83 11.90 -3.00
C GLY A 252 -11.99 10.75 -4.01
N ASP A 253 -11.35 9.63 -3.72
CA ASP A 253 -11.46 8.41 -4.52
C ASP A 253 -12.35 7.37 -3.80
N LEU A 254 -12.89 6.44 -4.57
CA LEU A 254 -13.57 5.27 -4.02
C LEU A 254 -12.70 4.04 -4.20
N TYR A 255 -12.42 3.38 -3.11
CA TYR A 255 -11.70 2.10 -3.08
C TYR A 255 -12.70 0.97 -2.87
N VAL A 256 -12.83 0.12 -3.86
CA VAL A 256 -13.65 -1.09 -3.78
C VAL A 256 -12.77 -2.26 -3.41
N VAL A 257 -13.01 -2.85 -2.24
CA VAL A 257 -12.30 -4.04 -1.75
C VAL A 257 -13.07 -5.26 -2.23
N LEU A 258 -12.39 -6.15 -2.93
CA LEU A 258 -12.98 -7.36 -3.49
C LEU A 258 -12.87 -8.51 -2.50
N HIS A 259 -13.98 -9.17 -2.22
CA HIS A 259 -14.06 -10.38 -1.40
C HIS A 259 -14.49 -11.55 -2.27
N VAL A 260 -13.62 -12.53 -2.44
CA VAL A 260 -13.89 -13.70 -3.29
C VAL A 260 -14.43 -14.85 -2.43
N LYS A 261 -15.61 -15.37 -2.80
CA LYS A 261 -16.19 -16.54 -2.14
C LYS A 261 -15.36 -17.78 -2.43
N GLU A 262 -15.22 -18.65 -1.43
CA GLU A 262 -14.62 -19.96 -1.61
C GLU A 262 -15.41 -20.83 -2.61
N HIS A 263 -14.67 -21.62 -3.39
CA HIS A 263 -15.29 -22.57 -4.29
C HIS A 263 -15.44 -23.95 -3.60
N PRO A 264 -16.54 -24.70 -3.83
CA PRO A 264 -16.77 -25.97 -3.15
C PRO A 264 -15.77 -27.07 -3.51
N PHE A 265 -15.11 -27.00 -4.66
CA PHE A 265 -14.19 -28.03 -5.15
C PHE A 265 -12.75 -27.53 -5.30
N PHE A 266 -12.55 -26.26 -5.55
CA PHE A 266 -11.23 -25.70 -5.81
C PHE A 266 -10.74 -24.85 -4.64
N SER A 267 -9.51 -25.07 -4.23
CA SER A 267 -8.75 -24.13 -3.44
C SER A 267 -7.75 -23.42 -4.36
N ARG A 268 -7.55 -22.12 -4.15
CA ARG A 268 -6.68 -21.29 -4.97
C ARG A 268 -5.40 -20.94 -4.20
N GLU A 269 -4.27 -21.11 -4.86
CA GLU A 269 -2.97 -20.66 -4.37
C GLU A 269 -2.27 -19.84 -5.46
N GLY A 270 -2.29 -18.52 -5.30
CA GLY A 270 -1.86 -17.61 -6.37
C GLY A 270 -2.68 -17.79 -7.65
N ASN A 271 -2.04 -18.22 -8.74
CA ASN A 271 -2.72 -18.53 -10.01
C ASN A 271 -3.05 -20.02 -10.19
N ASP A 272 -2.56 -20.86 -9.30
CA ASP A 272 -2.79 -22.29 -9.37
C ASP A 272 -4.03 -22.70 -8.60
N LEU A 273 -4.65 -23.79 -9.03
CA LEU A 273 -5.80 -24.39 -8.40
C LEU A 273 -5.46 -25.77 -7.88
N HIS A 274 -6.08 -26.14 -6.78
CA HIS A 274 -5.96 -27.45 -6.18
C HIS A 274 -7.34 -28.04 -6.00
N CYS A 275 -7.50 -29.32 -6.32
CA CYS A 275 -8.70 -30.07 -6.01
C CYS A 275 -8.36 -31.48 -5.54
N VAL A 276 -9.24 -32.04 -4.70
CA VAL A 276 -9.11 -33.43 -4.22
C VAL A 276 -10.11 -34.31 -4.96
N LEU A 277 -9.61 -35.30 -5.68
CA LEU A 277 -10.43 -36.26 -6.43
C LEU A 277 -10.48 -37.60 -5.70
N PRO A 278 -11.63 -37.98 -5.11
CA PRO A 278 -11.77 -39.29 -4.53
C PRO A 278 -11.86 -40.39 -5.60
N ILE A 279 -11.05 -41.41 -5.47
CA ILE A 279 -11.11 -42.63 -6.34
C ILE A 279 -11.21 -43.88 -5.48
N SER A 280 -11.76 -44.96 -6.07
CA SER A 280 -11.75 -46.24 -5.40
C SER A 280 -10.37 -46.89 -5.39
N PHE A 281 -10.11 -47.79 -4.44
CA PHE A 281 -8.86 -48.53 -4.40
C PHE A 281 -8.65 -49.38 -5.66
N SER A 282 -9.71 -49.91 -6.25
CA SER A 282 -9.66 -50.67 -7.52
C SER A 282 -9.26 -49.81 -8.71
N GLN A 283 -9.78 -48.57 -8.79
CA GLN A 283 -9.37 -47.60 -9.80
C GLN A 283 -7.89 -47.20 -9.63
N ALA A 284 -7.44 -47.01 -8.38
CA ALA A 284 -6.05 -46.72 -8.10
C ALA A 284 -5.11 -47.88 -8.46
N ALA A 285 -5.54 -49.12 -8.21
CA ALA A 285 -4.74 -50.31 -8.48
C ALA A 285 -4.63 -50.65 -9.97
N LEU A 286 -5.76 -50.56 -10.69
CA LEU A 286 -5.86 -50.96 -12.09
C LEU A 286 -5.58 -49.82 -13.08
N GLY A 287 -5.49 -48.58 -12.59
CA GLY A 287 -5.54 -47.43 -13.42
C GLY A 287 -6.93 -47.12 -13.96
N THR A 288 -7.17 -45.88 -14.29
CA THR A 288 -8.46 -45.45 -14.82
C THR A 288 -8.34 -44.13 -15.57
N GLU A 289 -9.36 -43.82 -16.36
CA GLU A 289 -9.51 -42.52 -17.00
C GLU A 289 -10.76 -41.86 -16.37
N LEU A 290 -10.56 -40.67 -15.81
CA LEU A 290 -11.61 -39.95 -15.05
C LEU A 290 -11.81 -38.57 -15.66
N LYS A 291 -13.04 -38.09 -15.59
CA LYS A 291 -13.38 -36.72 -15.94
C LYS A 291 -13.23 -35.84 -14.69
N VAL A 292 -12.34 -34.88 -14.79
CA VAL A 292 -12.09 -33.91 -13.72
C VAL A 292 -12.74 -32.58 -14.13
N PRO A 293 -13.53 -31.96 -13.23
CA PRO A 293 -14.03 -30.61 -13.50
C PRO A 293 -12.86 -29.63 -13.55
N THR A 294 -12.90 -28.75 -14.52
CA THR A 294 -11.98 -27.61 -14.62
C THR A 294 -12.78 -26.34 -14.85
N LEU A 295 -12.15 -25.18 -14.74
CA LEU A 295 -12.81 -23.90 -15.01
C LEU A 295 -13.35 -23.78 -16.44
N ASP A 296 -12.74 -24.48 -17.40
CA ASP A 296 -13.12 -24.45 -18.81
C ASP A 296 -14.04 -25.64 -19.20
N GLY A 297 -14.55 -26.39 -18.22
CA GLY A 297 -15.35 -27.60 -18.44
C GLY A 297 -14.65 -28.87 -17.94
N GLU A 298 -15.06 -30.05 -18.41
CA GLU A 298 -14.46 -31.34 -18.02
C GLU A 298 -13.17 -31.63 -18.79
N HIS A 299 -12.18 -32.21 -18.10
CA HIS A 299 -10.93 -32.67 -18.67
C HIS A 299 -10.69 -34.13 -18.30
N ASN A 300 -10.26 -34.94 -19.28
CA ASN A 300 -9.94 -36.36 -19.02
C ASN A 300 -8.56 -36.46 -18.36
N LEU A 301 -8.54 -37.04 -17.16
CA LEU A 301 -7.34 -37.35 -16.40
C LEU A 301 -7.08 -38.85 -16.45
N LYS A 302 -5.93 -39.25 -16.97
CA LYS A 302 -5.48 -40.64 -16.96
C LYS A 302 -4.69 -40.89 -15.67
N VAL A 303 -5.24 -41.75 -14.80
CA VAL A 303 -4.62 -42.20 -13.56
C VAL A 303 -3.90 -43.52 -13.86
N PRO A 304 -2.56 -43.61 -13.74
CA PRO A 304 -1.80 -44.84 -13.93
C PRO A 304 -2.15 -45.93 -12.94
N GLU A 305 -1.90 -47.18 -13.31
CA GLU A 305 -2.01 -48.30 -12.38
C GLU A 305 -1.01 -48.15 -11.20
N GLY A 306 -1.44 -48.59 -10.00
CA GLY A 306 -0.59 -48.51 -8.81
C GLY A 306 -0.48 -47.13 -8.19
N THR A 307 -1.33 -46.16 -8.61
CA THR A 307 -1.34 -44.80 -8.05
C THR A 307 -1.67 -44.83 -6.56
N GLN A 308 -0.83 -44.17 -5.75
CA GLN A 308 -1.01 -44.08 -4.30
C GLN A 308 -1.89 -42.90 -3.90
N SER A 309 -2.50 -43.03 -2.70
CA SER A 309 -3.26 -41.90 -2.14
C SER A 309 -2.32 -40.71 -1.86
N GLY A 310 -2.75 -39.49 -2.21
CA GLY A 310 -1.93 -38.29 -2.13
C GLY A 310 -1.10 -38.00 -3.36
N ALA A 311 -1.15 -38.87 -4.39
CA ALA A 311 -0.50 -38.58 -5.67
C ALA A 311 -1.17 -37.37 -6.32
N THR A 312 -0.34 -36.42 -6.83
CA THR A 312 -0.81 -35.17 -7.42
C THR A 312 -0.53 -35.16 -8.92
N PHE A 313 -1.56 -34.87 -9.71
CA PHE A 313 -1.48 -34.73 -11.17
C PHE A 313 -1.63 -33.29 -11.56
N ARG A 314 -0.70 -32.77 -12.37
CA ARG A 314 -0.69 -31.40 -12.85
C ARG A 314 -1.34 -31.29 -14.24
N LEU A 315 -2.42 -30.54 -14.32
CA LEU A 315 -3.07 -30.17 -15.57
C LEU A 315 -2.64 -28.76 -15.95
N ARG A 316 -1.78 -28.67 -16.97
CA ARG A 316 -1.18 -27.39 -17.38
C ARG A 316 -2.21 -26.42 -17.95
N SER A 317 -2.04 -25.15 -17.62
CA SER A 317 -2.89 -24.04 -18.09
C SER A 317 -4.39 -24.20 -17.78
N LYS A 318 -4.73 -24.93 -16.69
CA LYS A 318 -6.10 -25.13 -16.20
C LYS A 318 -6.38 -24.39 -14.90
N GLY A 319 -5.47 -23.52 -14.48
CA GLY A 319 -5.62 -22.62 -13.34
C GLY A 319 -6.25 -21.27 -13.71
N VAL A 320 -6.05 -20.30 -12.83
CA VAL A 320 -6.57 -18.93 -12.93
C VAL A 320 -5.73 -18.11 -13.91
N PRO A 321 -6.33 -17.24 -14.73
CA PRO A 321 -5.60 -16.31 -15.58
C PRO A 321 -4.68 -15.38 -14.76
N VAL A 322 -3.51 -15.08 -15.31
CA VAL A 322 -2.57 -14.15 -14.68
C VAL A 322 -3.10 -12.72 -14.84
N LEU A 323 -3.34 -12.04 -13.72
CA LEU A 323 -3.82 -10.66 -13.70
C LEU A 323 -2.88 -9.74 -14.48
N ASN A 324 -3.43 -9.00 -15.46
CA ASN A 324 -2.67 -8.09 -16.35
C ASN A 324 -1.51 -8.77 -17.11
N GLY A 325 -1.43 -10.09 -17.13
CA GLY A 325 -0.39 -10.86 -17.77
C GLY A 325 -0.89 -11.75 -18.90
N ARG A 326 -0.01 -12.62 -19.39
CA ARG A 326 -0.33 -13.66 -20.39
C ARG A 326 -0.25 -15.03 -19.74
N GLY A 327 -1.21 -15.90 -20.07
CA GLY A 327 -1.25 -17.29 -19.60
C GLY A 327 -2.19 -17.51 -18.42
N LYS A 328 -2.24 -18.77 -18.01
CA LYS A 328 -3.03 -19.27 -16.87
C LYS A 328 -2.10 -20.09 -15.97
N GLY A 329 -2.39 -20.16 -14.69
CA GLY A 329 -1.79 -21.14 -13.78
C GLY A 329 -2.22 -22.57 -14.13
N ASP A 330 -1.88 -23.50 -13.27
CA ASP A 330 -2.15 -24.92 -13.47
C ASP A 330 -3.22 -25.41 -12.46
N LEU A 331 -3.81 -26.57 -12.76
CA LEU A 331 -4.67 -27.27 -11.83
C LEU A 331 -3.95 -28.50 -11.29
N PHE A 332 -3.78 -28.58 -9.99
CA PHE A 332 -3.24 -29.74 -9.28
C PHE A 332 -4.37 -30.59 -8.73
N VAL A 333 -4.45 -31.83 -9.18
CA VAL A 333 -5.45 -32.80 -8.80
C VAL A 333 -4.82 -33.81 -7.85
N GLU A 334 -5.09 -33.70 -6.56
CA GLU A 334 -4.68 -34.68 -5.56
C GLU A 334 -5.67 -35.86 -5.58
N VAL A 335 -5.18 -37.04 -5.82
CA VAL A 335 -6.00 -38.25 -5.78
C VAL A 335 -6.05 -38.80 -4.37
N ARG A 336 -7.26 -39.00 -3.84
CA ARG A 336 -7.48 -39.61 -2.53
C ARG A 336 -8.18 -40.97 -2.66
N VAL A 337 -7.45 -42.01 -2.35
CA VAL A 337 -8.04 -43.38 -2.39
C VAL A 337 -9.03 -43.56 -1.24
N GLN A 338 -10.27 -43.94 -1.59
CA GLN A 338 -11.30 -44.22 -0.64
C GLN A 338 -11.47 -45.73 -0.43
N THR A 339 -11.42 -46.16 0.83
CA THR A 339 -11.76 -47.51 1.20
C THR A 339 -13.29 -47.65 1.37
N PRO A 340 -13.93 -48.59 0.70
CA PRO A 340 -15.38 -48.74 0.81
C PRO A 340 -15.83 -49.16 2.22
N GLY A 341 -16.76 -48.37 2.82
CA GLY A 341 -17.21 -48.59 4.20
C GLY A 341 -18.26 -49.68 4.32
N LYS A 342 -19.14 -49.88 3.32
CA LYS A 342 -20.21 -50.87 3.33
C LYS A 342 -19.99 -51.84 2.17
N LEU A 343 -19.67 -53.10 2.49
CA LEU A 343 -19.36 -54.15 1.52
C LEU A 343 -20.51 -55.13 1.42
N THR A 344 -20.86 -55.52 0.22
CA THR A 344 -21.74 -56.68 -0.04
C THR A 344 -21.00 -57.98 0.26
N LYS A 345 -21.74 -59.11 0.38
CA LYS A 345 -21.10 -60.42 0.62
C LYS A 345 -20.06 -60.75 -0.46
N ARG A 346 -20.42 -60.49 -1.71
CA ARG A 346 -19.52 -60.78 -2.85
C ARG A 346 -18.26 -59.93 -2.86
N GLU A 347 -18.36 -58.63 -2.50
CA GLU A 347 -17.20 -57.75 -2.40
C GLU A 347 -16.25 -58.22 -1.28
N LYS A 348 -16.80 -58.71 -0.13
CA LYS A 348 -15.96 -59.27 0.94
C LYS A 348 -15.19 -60.51 0.48
N GLU A 349 -15.86 -61.42 -0.23
CA GLU A 349 -15.24 -62.63 -0.78
C GLU A 349 -14.09 -62.26 -1.72
N LEU A 350 -14.30 -61.31 -2.68
CA LEU A 350 -13.29 -60.87 -3.61
C LEU A 350 -12.10 -60.19 -2.93
N LEU A 351 -12.35 -59.37 -1.88
CA LEU A 351 -11.30 -58.76 -1.12
C LEU A 351 -10.52 -59.78 -0.27
N GLN A 352 -11.14 -60.77 0.29
CA GLN A 352 -10.46 -61.87 0.99
C GLN A 352 -9.61 -62.72 0.04
N GLU A 353 -10.09 -62.97 -1.18
CA GLU A 353 -9.34 -63.64 -2.21
C GLU A 353 -8.10 -62.82 -2.60
N LEU A 354 -8.26 -61.51 -2.81
CA LEU A 354 -7.17 -60.61 -3.08
C LEU A 354 -6.10 -60.56 -1.98
N ASP A 355 -6.57 -60.53 -0.70
CA ASP A 355 -5.69 -60.57 0.49
C ASP A 355 -4.86 -61.84 0.53
N SER A 356 -5.48 -62.99 0.18
CA SER A 356 -4.79 -64.28 0.15
C SER A 356 -3.69 -64.34 -0.91
N LEU A 357 -3.87 -63.62 -2.02
CA LEU A 357 -2.87 -63.54 -3.12
C LEU A 357 -1.72 -62.56 -2.81
N ARG A 358 -1.99 -61.55 -1.96
CA ARG A 358 -1.01 -60.51 -1.61
C ARG A 358 -0.74 -60.53 -0.09
N ARG A 359 0.20 -61.37 0.34
CA ARG A 359 0.71 -61.31 1.72
C ARG A 359 1.59 -60.13 1.90
N VAL A 360 1.08 -58.99 2.40
CA VAL A 360 1.86 -57.84 2.78
C VAL A 360 2.40 -58.06 4.20
N GLU A 361 3.71 -58.08 4.34
CA GLU A 361 4.34 -58.05 5.69
C GLU A 361 4.09 -56.65 6.31
N ASN A 362 3.23 -56.58 7.31
CA ASN A 362 2.96 -55.36 8.08
C ASN A 362 4.14 -55.02 9.00
N LYS A 363 5.24 -54.59 8.44
CA LYS A 363 6.38 -54.08 9.21
C LYS A 363 6.31 -52.54 9.21
N PRO A 364 6.52 -51.90 10.40
CA PRO A 364 6.62 -50.45 10.42
C PRO A 364 7.77 -49.99 9.54
N GLU A 365 7.56 -48.97 8.72
CA GLU A 365 8.60 -48.37 7.89
C GLU A 365 9.72 -47.82 8.80
N GLN A 366 10.93 -48.34 8.62
CA GLN A 366 12.10 -47.75 9.27
C GLN A 366 12.37 -46.40 8.61
N ARG A 367 12.21 -45.33 9.38
CA ARG A 367 12.57 -43.96 8.96
C ARG A 367 14.12 -43.92 8.82
N THR A 368 14.63 -44.36 7.71
CA THR A 368 16.04 -44.15 7.36
C THR A 368 16.21 -42.66 7.00
N LEU A 369 17.27 -42.06 7.58
CA LEU A 369 17.68 -40.68 7.35
C LEU A 369 17.84 -40.30 5.83
N PHE A 370 18.01 -41.33 4.99
CA PHE A 370 18.12 -41.20 3.53
C PHE A 370 16.79 -41.08 2.81
N GLY A 371 15.65 -41.42 3.39
CA GLY A 371 14.31 -41.23 2.77
C GLY A 371 13.92 -39.76 2.66
N LYS A 372 14.37 -38.92 3.61
CA LYS A 372 14.06 -37.47 3.60
C LYS A 372 14.79 -36.66 2.50
N VAL A 373 15.83 -37.20 1.88
CA VAL A 373 16.59 -36.50 0.84
C VAL A 373 15.97 -36.70 -0.55
N LYS A 374 15.19 -37.77 -0.74
CA LYS A 374 14.58 -38.06 -2.03
C LYS A 374 13.32 -37.24 -2.31
N ASP A 375 12.60 -36.83 -1.24
CA ASP A 375 11.38 -36.01 -1.36
C ASP A 375 11.68 -34.49 -1.53
N ILE A 376 12.97 -34.09 -1.43
CA ILE A 376 13.40 -32.69 -1.63
C ILE A 376 13.86 -32.43 -3.08
N PHE A 377 14.04 -33.51 -3.88
CA PHE A 377 14.56 -33.42 -5.27
C PHE A 377 13.64 -34.03 -6.32
N GLN A 378 12.33 -34.18 -6.04
CA GLN A 378 11.35 -34.54 -7.08
C GLN A 378 10.40 -33.38 -7.35
#